data_c99d48fccb11a61f9cbf0a916204a525
#
_entry.id   c99d48fccb11a61f9cbf0a916204a525
#
_cell.length_a   1.000
_cell.length_b   1.000
_cell.length_c   1.000
_cell.angle_alpha   90.00
_cell.angle_beta   90.00
_cell.angle_gamma   90.00
#
_symmetry.space_group_name_H-M   'P 1'
#
loop_
_entity.id
_entity.type
_entity.pdbx_description
1 polymer ?
#
loop_
_entity_poly.entity_id
_entity_poly.type
_entity_poly.pdbx_seq_one_letter_code
_entity_poly.pdbx_strand_id
1 'polypeptide(L)'
;MTQTEEFSALGLTDRTLEAIRSKGFETPSPIQRLTIPALLDTEKTNDIIAQAQTGTGKTAAFGLPILERLRPLKGATQALILVPTRELALQVTEELLSLNGRSKLSISAIYGGASMSEQLRRLSKGVDVVVGTPGRILDHLHRGTLDIRELQYLILDEADEMLNMGFIEDIEEILSHANDRRRILLFSATMPERIISLSKKYMRDSELLRVPSQ
;
A
#
# COMPACT_ATOMS: atom_id res chain seq x y z
N MET A 1 28.87 -8.19 5.16
CA MET A 1 27.97 -7.03 4.91
C MET A 1 27.35 -6.63 6.22
N THR A 2 27.31 -5.36 6.56
CA THR A 2 26.55 -4.88 7.71
C THR A 2 25.06 -4.97 7.38
N GLN A 3 24.22 -5.13 8.38
CA GLN A 3 22.74 -5.22 8.23
C GLN A 3 22.15 -4.09 7.38
N THR A 4 22.68 -2.89 7.50
CA THR A 4 22.26 -1.71 6.72
C THR A 4 22.65 -1.80 5.24
N GLU A 5 23.75 -2.49 4.93
CA GLU A 5 24.20 -2.66 3.54
C GLU A 5 23.23 -3.49 2.72
N GLU A 6 22.54 -4.46 3.33
CA GLU A 6 21.56 -5.29 2.64
C GLU A 6 20.33 -4.48 2.20
N PHE A 7 19.80 -3.60 3.06
CA PHE A 7 18.70 -2.70 2.69
C PHE A 7 19.15 -1.63 1.69
N SER A 8 20.35 -1.10 1.83
CA SER A 8 20.94 -0.15 0.88
C SER A 8 21.07 -0.75 -0.53
N ALA A 9 21.44 -2.02 -0.61
CA ALA A 9 21.55 -2.75 -1.89
C ALA A 9 20.21 -2.89 -2.63
N LEU A 10 19.07 -2.69 -1.94
CA LEU A 10 17.73 -2.69 -2.55
C LEU A 10 17.37 -1.36 -3.23
N GLY A 11 18.20 -0.33 -3.10
CA GLY A 11 18.00 0.98 -3.72
C GLY A 11 17.42 2.05 -2.79
N LEU A 12 17.34 1.79 -1.49
CA LEU A 12 16.87 2.75 -0.49
C LEU A 12 17.97 3.77 -0.13
N THR A 13 17.57 5.04 0.02
CA THR A 13 18.51 6.12 0.40
C THR A 13 18.65 6.25 1.91
N ASP A 14 19.65 7.02 2.34
CA ASP A 14 19.96 7.24 3.76
C ASP A 14 18.75 7.72 4.57
N ARG A 15 17.84 8.47 3.95
CA ARG A 15 16.61 8.95 4.58
C ARG A 15 15.75 7.79 5.10
N THR A 16 15.55 6.77 4.28
CA THR A 16 14.76 5.59 4.62
C THR A 16 15.57 4.60 5.46
N LEU A 17 16.87 4.46 5.19
CA LEU A 17 17.76 3.60 5.96
C LEU A 17 17.84 4.02 7.43
N GLU A 18 17.79 5.31 7.74
CA GLU A 18 17.75 5.80 9.12
C GLU A 18 16.49 5.33 9.86
N ALA A 19 15.33 5.38 9.20
CA ALA A 19 14.06 4.87 9.77
C ALA A 19 14.13 3.34 10.00
N ILE A 20 14.73 2.60 9.08
CA ILE A 20 14.95 1.15 9.20
C ILE A 20 15.81 0.81 10.42
N ARG A 21 16.91 1.54 10.60
CA ARG A 21 17.79 1.38 11.78
C ARG A 21 17.07 1.69 13.09
N SER A 22 16.32 2.80 13.13
CA SER A 22 15.53 3.19 14.30
C SER A 22 14.44 2.18 14.65
N LYS A 23 13.91 1.48 13.66
CA LYS A 23 12.92 0.40 13.82
C LYS A 23 13.55 -0.91 14.31
N GLY A 24 14.87 -1.06 14.19
CA GLY A 24 15.58 -2.28 14.57
C GLY A 24 15.46 -3.38 13.53
N PHE A 25 15.16 -3.07 12.27
CA PHE A 25 15.18 -4.06 11.20
C PHE A 25 16.62 -4.47 10.88
N GLU A 26 16.88 -5.77 10.96
CA GLU A 26 18.22 -6.31 10.77
C GLU A 26 18.50 -6.68 9.31
N THR A 27 17.65 -7.50 8.74
CA THR A 27 17.79 -7.98 7.36
C THR A 27 16.45 -7.92 6.63
N PRO A 28 16.47 -7.63 5.31
CA PRO A 28 15.23 -7.66 4.54
C PRO A 28 14.67 -9.08 4.45
N SER A 29 13.36 -9.20 4.63
CA SER A 29 12.64 -10.45 4.43
C SER A 29 12.61 -10.85 2.94
N PRO A 30 12.30 -12.12 2.60
CA PRO A 30 12.22 -12.54 1.21
C PRO A 30 11.28 -11.69 0.36
N ILE A 31 10.10 -11.33 0.87
CA ILE A 31 9.16 -10.49 0.13
C ILE A 31 9.67 -9.06 -0.06
N GLN A 32 10.39 -8.52 0.93
CA GLN A 32 11.03 -7.20 0.82
C GLN A 32 12.12 -7.20 -0.25
N ARG A 33 12.95 -8.23 -0.31
CA ARG A 33 14.01 -8.37 -1.33
C ARG A 33 13.46 -8.40 -2.75
N LEU A 34 12.27 -8.97 -2.94
CA LEU A 34 11.62 -9.04 -4.25
C LEU A 34 10.90 -7.73 -4.60
N THR A 35 10.15 -7.19 -3.66
CA THR A 35 9.20 -6.10 -3.92
C THR A 35 9.87 -4.73 -3.93
N ILE A 36 10.79 -4.46 -3.00
CA ILE A 36 11.42 -3.13 -2.89
C ILE A 36 12.16 -2.73 -4.18
N PRO A 37 13.06 -3.54 -4.73
CA PRO A 37 13.73 -3.17 -5.98
C PRO A 37 12.78 -3.01 -7.16
N ALA A 38 11.78 -3.89 -7.26
CA ALA A 38 10.78 -3.83 -8.33
C ALA A 38 9.96 -2.54 -8.32
N LEU A 39 9.68 -1.99 -7.13
CA LEU A 39 8.95 -0.73 -6.98
C LEU A 39 9.84 0.50 -7.12
N LEU A 40 11.11 0.40 -6.82
CA LEU A 40 12.07 1.50 -6.95
C LEU A 40 12.63 1.65 -8.37
N ASP A 41 12.51 0.63 -9.20
CA ASP A 41 12.94 0.68 -10.60
C ASP A 41 12.06 1.67 -11.39
N THR A 42 12.66 2.77 -11.84
CA THR A 42 11.97 3.84 -12.56
C THR A 42 11.58 3.46 -13.98
N GLU A 43 12.24 2.49 -14.55
CA GLU A 43 11.94 1.99 -15.89
C GLU A 43 10.74 1.06 -15.92
N LYS A 44 10.37 0.52 -14.77
CA LYS A 44 9.22 -0.38 -14.61
C LYS A 44 7.97 0.40 -14.23
N THR A 45 6.93 0.26 -15.02
CA THR A 45 5.60 0.83 -14.78
C THR A 45 4.52 -0.25 -14.61
N ASN A 46 4.92 -1.52 -14.69
CA ASN A 46 4.03 -2.66 -14.55
C ASN A 46 3.48 -2.80 -13.14
N ASP A 47 2.31 -3.42 -13.04
CA ASP A 47 1.69 -3.76 -11.78
C ASP A 47 2.32 -5.02 -11.16
N ILE A 48 2.16 -5.21 -9.86
CA ILE A 48 2.80 -6.31 -9.12
C ILE A 48 1.76 -7.11 -8.35
N ILE A 49 1.83 -8.42 -8.50
CA ILE A 49 1.13 -9.39 -7.65
C ILE A 49 2.19 -10.05 -6.76
N ALA A 50 2.04 -9.93 -5.46
CA ALA A 50 2.93 -10.53 -4.48
C ALA A 50 2.19 -11.60 -3.67
N GLN A 51 2.56 -12.85 -3.87
CA GLN A 51 2.01 -13.96 -3.10
C GLN A 51 2.88 -14.21 -1.87
N ALA A 52 2.36 -13.81 -0.71
CA ALA A 52 3.04 -13.92 0.56
C ALA A 52 2.03 -14.05 1.71
N GLN A 53 2.39 -14.81 2.74
CA GLN A 53 1.57 -14.97 3.93
C GLN A 53 1.66 -13.75 4.86
N THR A 54 0.73 -13.66 5.83
CA THR A 54 0.78 -12.68 6.92
C THR A 54 2.05 -12.85 7.76
N GLY A 55 2.54 -11.74 8.32
CA GLY A 55 3.74 -11.75 9.17
C GLY A 55 5.07 -11.86 8.43
N THR A 56 5.08 -11.74 7.11
CA THR A 56 6.29 -11.85 6.27
C THR A 56 6.99 -10.51 6.00
N GLY A 57 6.54 -9.42 6.63
CA GLY A 57 7.10 -8.09 6.38
C GLY A 57 6.52 -7.36 5.17
N LYS A 58 5.30 -7.71 4.74
CA LYS A 58 4.62 -7.11 3.58
C LYS A 58 4.46 -5.59 3.70
N THR A 59 4.09 -5.09 4.88
CA THR A 59 3.87 -3.66 5.07
C THR A 59 5.11 -2.84 4.75
N ALA A 60 6.28 -3.25 5.21
CA ALA A 60 7.54 -2.63 4.85
C ALA A 60 7.92 -2.85 3.38
N ALA A 61 7.53 -4.00 2.80
CA ALA A 61 7.80 -4.33 1.41
C ALA A 61 7.17 -3.32 0.43
N PHE A 62 5.94 -2.88 0.66
CA PHE A 62 5.34 -1.79 -0.13
C PHE A 62 5.57 -0.41 0.50
N GLY A 63 5.61 -0.33 1.83
CA GLY A 63 5.71 0.94 2.55
C GLY A 63 7.03 1.66 2.34
N LEU A 64 8.15 0.96 2.42
CA LEU A 64 9.46 1.56 2.24
C LEU A 64 9.65 2.21 0.85
N PRO A 65 9.31 1.55 -0.27
CA PRO A 65 9.38 2.19 -1.59
C PRO A 65 8.44 3.41 -1.72
N ILE A 66 7.23 3.35 -1.18
CA ILE A 66 6.28 4.46 -1.19
C ILE A 66 6.85 5.66 -0.45
N LEU A 67 7.34 5.45 0.78
CA LEU A 67 7.95 6.50 1.60
C LEU A 67 9.22 7.06 0.96
N GLU A 68 9.97 6.24 0.23
CA GLU A 68 11.15 6.66 -0.53
C GLU A 68 10.78 7.55 -1.72
N ARG A 69 9.72 7.20 -2.44
CA ARG A 69 9.33 7.83 -3.70
C ARG A 69 8.47 9.07 -3.55
N LEU A 70 7.51 9.02 -2.65
CA LEU A 70 6.55 10.10 -2.50
C LEU A 70 7.16 11.32 -1.80
N ARG A 71 6.65 12.49 -2.16
CA ARG A 71 6.93 13.76 -1.48
C ARG A 71 5.60 14.38 -1.07
N PRO A 72 5.54 15.10 0.07
CA PRO A 72 4.31 15.76 0.48
C PRO A 72 3.71 16.59 -0.65
N LEU A 73 2.44 16.35 -0.96
CA LEU A 73 1.70 17.07 -1.99
C LEU A 73 0.40 17.60 -1.39
N LYS A 74 0.30 18.91 -1.33
CA LYS A 74 -0.86 19.56 -0.73
C LYS A 74 -2.14 19.28 -1.52
N GLY A 75 -3.14 18.74 -0.82
CA GLY A 75 -4.49 18.60 -1.36
C GLY A 75 -4.73 17.35 -2.22
N ALA A 76 -3.78 16.43 -2.31
CA ALA A 76 -3.94 15.21 -3.11
C ALA A 76 -3.53 13.96 -2.33
N THR A 77 -4.28 12.88 -2.50
CA THR A 77 -3.90 11.55 -2.02
C THR A 77 -3.09 10.84 -3.11
N GLN A 78 -1.89 10.41 -2.75
CA GLN A 78 -0.93 9.83 -3.69
C GLN A 78 -0.85 8.32 -3.60
N ALA A 79 -1.17 7.74 -2.45
CA ALA A 79 -1.24 6.30 -2.25
C ALA A 79 -2.49 5.92 -1.47
N LEU A 80 -3.16 4.87 -1.91
CA LEU A 80 -4.31 4.27 -1.24
C LEU A 80 -4.01 2.80 -0.98
N ILE A 81 -4.12 2.40 0.28
CA ILE A 81 -3.93 1.02 0.72
C ILE A 81 -5.26 0.50 1.24
N LEU A 82 -5.83 -0.49 0.56
CA LEU A 82 -7.07 -1.15 0.96
C LEU A 82 -6.75 -2.41 1.77
N VAL A 83 -7.40 -2.53 2.90
CA VAL A 83 -7.27 -3.64 3.85
C VAL A 83 -8.63 -4.14 4.30
N PRO A 84 -8.77 -5.42 4.72
CA PRO A 84 -10.08 -6.00 5.02
C PRO A 84 -10.72 -5.52 6.32
N THR A 85 -9.93 -5.10 7.31
CA THR A 85 -10.43 -4.83 8.66
C THR A 85 -9.91 -3.50 9.22
N ARG A 86 -10.66 -2.95 10.15
CA ARG A 86 -10.27 -1.78 10.95
C ARG A 86 -8.93 -2.01 11.67
N GLU A 87 -8.76 -3.18 12.28
CA GLU A 87 -7.57 -3.54 13.03
C GLU A 87 -6.34 -3.51 12.12
N LEU A 88 -6.45 -4.07 10.92
CA LEU A 88 -5.36 -4.06 9.95
C LEU A 88 -5.08 -2.65 9.43
N ALA A 89 -6.12 -1.83 9.22
CA ALA A 89 -5.93 -0.42 8.83
C ALA A 89 -5.11 0.34 9.86
N LEU A 90 -5.39 0.14 11.14
CA LEU A 90 -4.63 0.76 12.23
C LEU A 90 -3.19 0.24 12.29
N GLN A 91 -2.98 -1.07 12.18
CA GLN A 91 -1.65 -1.69 12.20
C GLN A 91 -0.78 -1.19 11.04
N VAL A 92 -1.30 -1.19 9.83
CA VAL A 92 -0.58 -0.72 8.64
C VAL A 92 -0.25 0.76 8.76
N THR A 93 -1.19 1.59 9.21
CA THR A 93 -0.97 3.02 9.42
C THR A 93 0.12 3.26 10.45
N GLU A 94 0.08 2.59 11.59
CA GLU A 94 1.08 2.69 12.66
C GLU A 94 2.47 2.27 12.17
N GLU A 95 2.56 1.18 11.43
CA GLU A 95 3.82 0.72 10.83
C GLU A 95 4.38 1.75 9.84
N LEU A 96 3.56 2.28 8.95
CA LEU A 96 3.98 3.32 8.00
C LEU A 96 4.45 4.59 8.72
N LEU A 97 3.73 5.02 9.77
CA LEU A 97 4.13 6.17 10.58
C LEU A 97 5.50 5.94 11.25
N SER A 98 5.75 4.74 11.75
CA SER A 98 7.04 4.39 12.36
C SER A 98 8.21 4.40 11.36
N LEU A 99 7.93 4.19 10.08
CA LEU A 99 8.91 4.21 8.99
C LEU A 99 8.98 5.57 8.26
N ASN A 100 8.06 6.48 8.55
CA ASN A 100 7.90 7.74 7.82
C ASN A 100 9.10 8.69 7.98
N GLY A 101 9.72 8.72 9.15
CA GLY A 101 10.96 9.43 9.42
C GLY A 101 11.02 10.84 8.81
N ARG A 102 12.00 11.09 7.96
CA ARG A 102 12.19 12.38 7.30
C ARG A 102 11.31 12.61 6.07
N SER A 103 10.53 11.62 5.63
CA SER A 103 9.65 11.79 4.47
C SER A 103 8.50 12.76 4.73
N LYS A 104 8.07 12.89 5.99
CA LYS A 104 7.04 13.82 6.46
C LYS A 104 5.72 13.74 5.70
N LEU A 105 5.40 12.57 5.13
CA LEU A 105 4.12 12.34 4.49
C LEU A 105 2.99 12.35 5.51
N SER A 106 1.83 12.87 5.13
CA SER A 106 0.61 12.75 5.90
C SER A 106 -0.02 11.38 5.66
N ILE A 107 -0.17 10.57 6.70
CA ILE A 107 -0.68 9.21 6.64
C ILE A 107 -1.87 9.08 7.58
N SER A 108 -3.01 8.59 7.10
CA SER A 108 -4.22 8.43 7.93
C SER A 108 -4.95 7.14 7.64
N ALA A 109 -5.51 6.55 8.69
CA ALA A 109 -6.43 5.43 8.60
C ALA A 109 -7.87 5.93 8.42
N ILE A 110 -8.60 5.33 7.47
CA ILE A 110 -9.99 5.64 7.13
C ILE A 110 -10.78 4.33 7.10
N TYR A 111 -11.66 4.13 8.10
CA TYR A 111 -12.37 2.85 8.27
C TYR A 111 -13.77 3.05 8.86
N GLY A 112 -14.64 2.06 8.67
CA GLY A 112 -15.99 2.05 9.22
C GLY A 112 -16.02 1.89 10.74
N GLY A 113 -17.09 2.39 11.37
CA GLY A 113 -17.26 2.35 12.83
C GLY A 113 -16.51 3.46 13.60
N ALA A 114 -15.76 4.31 12.90
CA ALA A 114 -15.16 5.51 13.48
C ALA A 114 -15.95 6.77 13.10
N SER A 115 -15.65 7.88 13.80
CA SER A 115 -16.30 9.16 13.55
C SER A 115 -16.07 9.65 12.12
N MET A 116 -17.16 9.82 11.36
CA MET A 116 -17.13 10.40 10.02
C MET A 116 -16.59 11.83 10.04
N SER A 117 -17.00 12.65 10.99
CA SER A 117 -16.59 14.05 11.09
C SER A 117 -15.08 14.20 11.31
N GLU A 118 -14.47 13.32 12.08
CA GLU A 118 -13.01 13.32 12.27
C GLU A 118 -12.27 12.94 10.98
N GLN A 119 -12.75 11.94 10.26
CA GLN A 119 -12.19 11.54 8.98
C GLN A 119 -12.33 12.65 7.93
N LEU A 120 -13.48 13.31 7.86
CA LEU A 120 -13.69 14.46 6.99
C LEU A 120 -12.70 15.61 7.29
N ARG A 121 -12.47 15.89 8.56
CA ARG A 121 -11.50 16.91 8.99
C ARG A 121 -10.07 16.55 8.58
N ARG A 122 -9.68 15.28 8.69
CA ARG A 122 -8.36 14.81 8.26
C ARG A 122 -8.19 14.93 6.74
N LEU A 123 -9.17 14.44 5.99
CA LEU A 123 -9.15 14.48 4.53
C LEU A 123 -9.15 15.90 3.98
N SER A 124 -9.89 16.83 4.61
CA SER A 124 -9.92 18.25 4.20
C SER A 124 -8.57 18.97 4.35
N LYS A 125 -7.71 18.50 5.26
CA LYS A 125 -6.35 19.02 5.42
C LYS A 125 -5.36 18.46 4.39
N GLY A 126 -5.77 17.44 3.65
CA GLY A 126 -4.92 16.69 2.73
C GLY A 126 -4.19 15.54 3.41
N VAL A 127 -4.27 14.36 2.81
CA VAL A 127 -3.60 13.14 3.27
C VAL A 127 -2.88 12.52 2.09
N ASP A 128 -1.56 12.38 2.21
CA ASP A 128 -0.73 11.80 1.14
C ASP A 128 -0.97 10.30 0.97
N VAL A 129 -1.07 9.56 2.08
CA VAL A 129 -1.27 8.12 2.12
C VAL A 129 -2.48 7.79 2.97
N VAL A 130 -3.48 7.18 2.36
CA VAL A 130 -4.70 6.71 3.01
C VAL A 130 -4.65 5.19 3.14
N VAL A 131 -4.87 4.69 4.34
CA VAL A 131 -5.05 3.26 4.62
C VAL A 131 -6.49 3.05 5.07
N GLY A 132 -7.25 2.25 4.34
CA GLY A 132 -8.67 2.15 4.65
C GLY A 132 -9.33 0.83 4.29
N THR A 133 -10.52 0.65 4.85
CA THR A 133 -11.43 -0.45 4.50
C THR A 133 -12.30 -0.06 3.30
N PRO A 134 -12.61 -0.99 2.39
CA PRO A 134 -13.23 -0.66 1.10
C PRO A 134 -14.55 0.12 1.22
N GLY A 135 -15.46 -0.29 2.10
CA GLY A 135 -16.77 0.36 2.23
C GLY A 135 -16.68 1.83 2.66
N ARG A 136 -15.84 2.16 3.64
CA ARG A 136 -15.67 3.55 4.09
C ARG A 136 -14.90 4.38 3.07
N ILE A 137 -13.92 3.82 2.39
CA ILE A 137 -13.23 4.50 1.29
C ILE A 137 -14.23 4.86 0.18
N LEU A 138 -15.07 3.91 -0.22
CA LEU A 138 -16.08 4.14 -1.24
C LEU A 138 -17.09 5.22 -0.83
N ASP A 139 -17.51 5.25 0.43
CA ASP A 139 -18.37 6.30 0.97
C ASP A 139 -17.73 7.69 0.83
N HIS A 140 -16.45 7.84 1.15
CA HIS A 140 -15.73 9.09 0.95
C HIS A 140 -15.56 9.47 -0.53
N LEU A 141 -15.36 8.50 -1.43
CA LEU A 141 -15.32 8.75 -2.87
C LEU A 141 -16.67 9.26 -3.39
N HIS A 142 -17.77 8.65 -2.98
CA HIS A 142 -19.13 9.08 -3.35
C HIS A 142 -19.47 10.47 -2.81
N ARG A 143 -18.98 10.82 -1.63
CA ARG A 143 -19.15 12.17 -1.04
C ARG A 143 -18.25 13.22 -1.67
N GLY A 144 -17.26 12.83 -2.47
CA GLY A 144 -16.24 13.72 -2.99
C GLY A 144 -15.27 14.25 -1.95
N THR A 145 -15.19 13.62 -0.79
CA THR A 145 -14.30 14.00 0.34
C THR A 145 -12.93 13.35 0.27
N LEU A 146 -12.78 12.32 -0.54
CA LEU A 146 -11.51 11.70 -0.91
C LEU A 146 -11.33 11.81 -2.42
N ASP A 147 -10.20 12.39 -2.84
CA ASP A 147 -9.84 12.55 -4.25
C ASP A 147 -8.63 11.67 -4.55
N ILE A 148 -8.80 10.71 -5.44
CA ILE A 148 -7.77 9.76 -5.87
C ILE A 148 -7.35 9.95 -7.34
N ARG A 149 -7.64 11.11 -7.94
CA ARG A 149 -7.25 11.40 -9.33
C ARG A 149 -5.74 11.53 -9.52
N GLU A 150 -5.01 11.91 -8.48
CA GLU A 150 -3.54 12.01 -8.48
C GLU A 150 -2.84 10.78 -7.89
N LEU A 151 -3.56 9.66 -7.78
CA LEU A 151 -3.05 8.44 -7.19
C LEU A 151 -1.88 7.87 -8.00
N GLN A 152 -0.76 7.60 -7.33
CA GLN A 152 0.41 6.95 -7.90
C GLN A 152 0.45 5.45 -7.58
N TYR A 153 -0.03 5.08 -6.38
CA TYR A 153 -0.06 3.68 -5.91
C TYR A 153 -1.43 3.33 -5.35
N LEU A 154 -1.94 2.19 -5.77
CA LEU A 154 -3.10 1.55 -5.17
C LEU A 154 -2.70 0.15 -4.73
N ILE A 155 -2.74 -0.10 -3.43
CA ILE A 155 -2.32 -1.37 -2.84
C ILE A 155 -3.56 -2.11 -2.31
N LEU A 156 -3.70 -3.36 -2.71
CA LEU A 156 -4.69 -4.29 -2.17
C LEU A 156 -3.94 -5.25 -1.25
N ASP A 157 -4.05 -5.08 0.05
CA ASP A 157 -3.43 -5.96 1.03
C ASP A 157 -4.43 -6.97 1.57
N GLU A 158 -4.02 -8.22 1.66
CA GLU A 158 -4.90 -9.35 2.01
C GLU A 158 -6.13 -9.43 1.08
N ALA A 159 -5.89 -9.42 -0.22
CA ALA A 159 -6.96 -9.39 -1.23
C ALA A 159 -7.89 -10.61 -1.15
N ASP A 160 -7.36 -11.78 -0.84
CA ASP A 160 -8.16 -12.99 -0.62
C ASP A 160 -9.10 -12.85 0.59
N GLU A 161 -8.66 -12.22 1.65
CA GLU A 161 -9.51 -11.95 2.81
C GLU A 161 -10.61 -10.93 2.48
N MET A 162 -10.29 -9.88 1.73
CA MET A 162 -11.30 -8.93 1.25
C MET A 162 -12.34 -9.61 0.36
N LEU A 163 -11.93 -10.58 -0.46
CA LEU A 163 -12.85 -11.41 -1.24
C LEU A 163 -13.78 -12.21 -0.31
N ASN A 164 -13.24 -12.88 0.70
CA ASN A 164 -14.01 -13.68 1.66
C ASN A 164 -15.04 -12.83 2.42
N MET A 165 -14.73 -11.57 2.69
CA MET A 165 -15.62 -10.62 3.36
C MET A 165 -16.63 -9.94 2.42
N GLY A 166 -16.60 -10.25 1.12
CA GLY A 166 -17.56 -9.72 0.15
C GLY A 166 -17.25 -8.31 -0.36
N PHE A 167 -15.99 -7.87 -0.34
CA PHE A 167 -15.59 -6.52 -0.73
C PHE A 167 -15.15 -6.38 -2.20
N ILE A 168 -15.27 -7.42 -3.01
CA ILE A 168 -14.76 -7.38 -4.40
C ILE A 168 -15.45 -6.29 -5.23
N GLU A 169 -16.76 -6.16 -5.14
CA GLU A 169 -17.51 -5.15 -5.89
C GLU A 169 -17.12 -3.73 -5.46
N ASP A 170 -16.92 -3.51 -4.16
CA ASP A 170 -16.45 -2.23 -3.63
C ASP A 170 -15.03 -1.90 -4.14
N ILE A 171 -14.15 -2.90 -4.17
CA ILE A 171 -12.80 -2.76 -4.72
C ILE A 171 -12.84 -2.41 -6.20
N GLU A 172 -13.66 -3.09 -7.00
CA GLU A 172 -13.82 -2.81 -8.41
C GLU A 172 -14.32 -1.38 -8.66
N GLU A 173 -15.27 -0.92 -7.88
CA GLU A 173 -15.75 0.46 -7.97
C GLU A 173 -14.66 1.48 -7.60
N ILE A 174 -13.89 1.23 -6.53
CA ILE A 174 -12.74 2.07 -6.16
C ILE A 174 -11.71 2.12 -7.29
N LEU A 175 -11.37 0.98 -7.87
CA LEU A 175 -10.44 0.91 -9.01
C LEU A 175 -10.92 1.73 -10.21
N SER A 176 -12.23 1.81 -10.43
CA SER A 176 -12.81 2.62 -11.51
C SER A 176 -12.65 4.14 -11.30
N HIS A 177 -12.46 4.58 -10.08
CA HIS A 177 -12.22 5.99 -9.75
C HIS A 177 -10.74 6.40 -9.84
N ALA A 178 -9.83 5.44 -9.87
CA ALA A 178 -8.39 5.72 -9.96
C ALA A 178 -7.99 6.07 -11.39
N ASN A 179 -6.97 6.94 -11.53
CA ASN A 179 -6.42 7.27 -12.84
C ASN A 179 -5.66 6.08 -13.46
N ASP A 180 -5.44 6.12 -14.78
CA ASP A 180 -4.78 5.03 -15.51
C ASP A 180 -3.25 4.96 -15.32
N ARG A 181 -2.65 5.96 -14.72
CA ARG A 181 -1.19 6.04 -14.50
C ARG A 181 -0.74 5.42 -13.17
N ARG A 182 -1.70 5.07 -12.27
CA ARG A 182 -1.39 4.41 -10.99
C ARG A 182 -0.72 3.05 -11.20
N ARG A 183 0.15 2.66 -10.29
CA ARG A 183 0.59 1.27 -10.14
C ARG A 183 -0.29 0.56 -9.12
N ILE A 184 -0.74 -0.64 -9.46
CA ILE A 184 -1.49 -1.51 -8.56
C ILE A 184 -0.55 -2.57 -8.01
N LEU A 185 -0.58 -2.74 -6.69
CA LEU A 185 0.12 -3.81 -5.99
C LEU A 185 -0.94 -4.66 -5.29
N LEU A 186 -0.97 -5.94 -5.63
CA LEU A 186 -1.89 -6.89 -5.02
C LEU A 186 -1.11 -7.88 -4.17
N PHE A 187 -1.36 -7.87 -2.87
CA PHE A 187 -0.80 -8.82 -1.91
C PHE A 187 -1.89 -9.80 -1.47
N SER A 188 -1.61 -11.09 -1.59
CA SER A 188 -2.54 -12.14 -1.23
C SER A 188 -1.78 -13.40 -0.82
N ALA A 189 -2.26 -14.12 0.19
CA ALA A 189 -1.69 -15.42 0.55
C ALA A 189 -2.10 -16.49 -0.46
N THR A 190 -3.32 -16.41 -0.98
CA THR A 190 -3.90 -17.31 -1.96
C THR A 190 -4.34 -16.55 -3.21
N MET A 191 -4.48 -17.27 -4.32
CA MET A 191 -4.89 -16.69 -5.61
C MET A 191 -6.14 -17.41 -6.14
N PRO A 192 -7.30 -17.24 -5.50
CA PRO A 192 -8.56 -17.78 -6.02
C PRO A 192 -8.92 -17.13 -7.36
N GLU A 193 -9.76 -17.80 -8.14
CA GLU A 193 -10.11 -17.37 -9.51
C GLU A 193 -10.66 -15.93 -9.58
N ARG A 194 -11.44 -15.51 -8.57
CA ARG A 194 -11.96 -14.13 -8.51
C ARG A 194 -10.87 -13.09 -8.38
N ILE A 195 -9.79 -13.39 -7.65
CA ILE A 195 -8.62 -12.50 -7.53
C ILE A 195 -7.81 -12.49 -8.83
N ILE A 196 -7.65 -13.64 -9.46
CA ILE A 196 -7.01 -13.72 -10.79
C ILE A 196 -7.79 -12.91 -11.82
N SER A 197 -9.12 -13.04 -11.85
CA SER A 197 -9.99 -12.26 -12.74
C SER A 197 -9.90 -10.76 -12.49
N LEU A 198 -9.86 -10.34 -11.23
CA LEU A 198 -9.67 -8.94 -10.84
C LEU A 198 -8.34 -8.41 -11.39
N SER A 199 -7.25 -9.17 -11.21
CA SER A 199 -5.93 -8.78 -11.70
C SER A 199 -5.90 -8.65 -13.23
N LYS A 200 -6.50 -9.56 -13.96
CA LYS A 200 -6.57 -9.52 -15.43
C LYS A 200 -7.37 -8.32 -15.94
N LYS A 201 -8.42 -7.92 -15.22
CA LYS A 201 -9.29 -6.81 -15.63
C LYS A 201 -8.68 -5.43 -15.35
N TYR A 202 -7.97 -5.25 -14.24
CA TYR A 202 -7.55 -3.93 -13.76
C TYR A 202 -6.05 -3.71 -13.75
N MET A 203 -5.22 -4.75 -13.76
CA MET A 203 -3.78 -4.65 -13.68
C MET A 203 -3.11 -4.71 -15.07
N ARG A 204 -2.00 -3.98 -15.23
CA ARG A 204 -1.27 -3.89 -16.50
C ARG A 204 0.06 -4.63 -16.39
N ASP A 205 0.28 -5.56 -17.32
CA ASP A 205 1.54 -6.32 -17.45
C ASP A 205 2.05 -6.81 -16.07
N SER A 206 1.14 -7.36 -15.29
CA SER A 206 1.42 -7.72 -13.90
C SER A 206 2.54 -8.75 -13.79
N GLU A 207 3.53 -8.45 -12.94
CA GLU A 207 4.60 -9.36 -12.56
C GLU A 207 4.21 -10.11 -11.28
N LEU A 208 4.28 -11.43 -11.31
CA LEU A 208 4.03 -12.27 -10.13
C LEU A 208 5.33 -12.49 -9.36
N LEU A 209 5.40 -11.91 -8.16
CA LEU A 209 6.46 -12.13 -7.19
C LEU A 209 5.99 -13.20 -6.18
N ARG A 210 6.66 -14.31 -6.15
CA ARG A 210 6.33 -15.43 -5.26
C ARG A 210 7.49 -15.72 -4.33
N VAL A 211 7.23 -15.67 -3.05
CA VAL A 211 8.20 -16.14 -2.04
C VAL A 211 8.17 -17.67 -2.05
N PRO A 212 9.30 -18.35 -2.23
CA PRO A 212 9.34 -19.82 -2.14
C PRO A 212 8.82 -20.27 -0.78
N SER A 213 7.98 -21.30 -0.80
CA SER A 213 7.56 -21.98 0.44
C SER A 213 8.79 -22.61 1.08
N GLN A 214 9.02 -22.35 2.36
CA GLN A 214 10.04 -23.06 3.15
C GLN A 214 9.58 -24.49 3.43
#